data_82f2ec62d93c0eb1ee0dc4fe58f42ebe
#
_entry.id   82f2ec62d93c0eb1ee0dc4fe58f42ebe
#
_cell.length_a   1.000
_cell.length_b   1.000
_cell.length_c   1.000
_cell.angle_alpha   90.00
_cell.angle_beta   90.00
_cell.angle_gamma   90.00
#
_symmetry.space_group_name_H-M   'P 1'
#
loop_
_entity.id
_entity.type
_entity.pdbx_description
1 polymer ?
#
loop_
_entity_poly.entity_id
_entity_poly.type
_entity_poly.pdbx_seq_one_letter_code
_entity_poly.pdbx_strand_id
1 'polypeptide(L)'
;MSFHKTCDGVGRRDFLKVGAIGATGLTTANWLRMAQAGEVKDRKAKAAIFINLEGGPSHMDTFDLKPEAPAEYRGEFNAIDTNVPGIQISEHLPKLAQVMDKFTILRGVTHALGAHALGQQYVATGNRPLASLQYPTYGSVVAKEFTPPQDLPPFVAIPQTKHGAGFLGVKYAALNTGGQPQAGKPFSVRGVSLAGELTIAEVEKRNNLLASLDKTFQKTSGNDQLLDGLDKFAQQAHAMITSKRAREAFDISQESAEYQKMFGESNFGMSCLLATRLVEAGVPFVTISLGGWDTHNDNWGRLKNRQLPPLDEGVSGLLKGLESRGLLQSTVVYVTGEFGRTPKINSRPPSPGRDHYPRNMFMLMAGGGVKGGQVIGKSDEKGTFPVDKGHSPDDVAASFYHALGIDATKEYQTNIGRPITIVRDGHIIRELFA
;
A
#
# COMPACT_ATOMS: atom_id res chain seq x y z
N MET A 1 19.87 29.52 22.85
CA MET A 1 19.98 30.48 21.72
C MET A 1 18.61 30.56 21.04
N SER A 2 17.96 31.73 21.18
CA SER A 2 16.60 31.95 20.61
C SER A 2 16.68 32.06 19.10
N PHE A 3 16.01 31.19 18.39
CA PHE A 3 15.83 31.29 16.94
C PHE A 3 14.77 32.34 16.63
N HIS A 4 15.20 33.50 16.14
CA HIS A 4 14.28 34.53 15.64
C HIS A 4 13.57 34.03 14.38
N LYS A 5 12.27 33.81 14.49
CA LYS A 5 11.35 33.68 13.34
C LYS A 5 10.91 35.07 12.92
N THR A 6 10.79 35.29 11.62
CA THR A 6 10.10 36.48 11.07
C THR A 6 8.59 36.41 11.37
N CYS A 7 7.87 37.55 11.36
CA CYS A 7 6.44 37.63 11.71
C CYS A 7 5.51 36.75 10.84
N ASP A 8 5.98 36.24 9.73
CA ASP A 8 5.34 35.30 8.80
C ASP A 8 5.76 33.83 9.02
N GLY A 9 6.55 33.55 10.08
CA GLY A 9 6.93 32.20 10.49
C GLY A 9 8.09 31.57 9.71
N VAL A 10 8.71 32.28 8.75
CA VAL A 10 9.80 31.77 7.91
C VAL A 10 11.15 31.82 8.64
N GLY A 11 11.87 30.71 8.68
CA GLY A 11 13.21 30.64 9.30
C GLY A 11 14.30 31.15 8.36
N ARG A 12 15.41 31.72 8.92
CA ARG A 12 16.60 32.13 8.14
C ARG A 12 17.13 31.04 7.19
N ARG A 13 17.02 29.79 7.58
CA ARG A 13 17.46 28.63 6.79
C ARG A 13 16.55 28.41 5.57
N ASP A 14 15.28 28.70 5.69
CA ASP A 14 14.31 28.59 4.60
C ASP A 14 14.45 29.77 3.63
N PHE A 15 14.79 30.95 4.12
CA PHE A 15 15.16 32.11 3.31
C PHE A 15 16.42 31.86 2.47
N LEU A 16 17.44 31.20 3.03
CA LEU A 16 18.64 30.82 2.29
C LEU A 16 18.37 29.72 1.24
N LYS A 17 17.47 28.80 1.53
CA LYS A 17 17.01 27.79 0.54
C LYS A 17 16.29 28.44 -0.63
N VAL A 18 15.42 29.42 -0.36
CA VAL A 18 14.70 30.20 -1.39
C VAL A 18 15.69 31.02 -2.23
N GLY A 19 16.74 31.60 -1.61
CA GLY A 19 17.81 32.30 -2.31
C GLY A 19 18.65 31.38 -3.23
N ALA A 20 18.94 30.15 -2.79
CA ALA A 20 19.62 29.14 -3.60
C ALA A 20 18.76 28.64 -4.78
N ILE A 21 17.44 28.53 -4.60
CA ILE A 21 16.50 28.20 -5.66
C ILE A 21 16.38 29.34 -6.68
N GLY A 22 16.49 30.59 -6.24
CA GLY A 22 16.52 31.80 -7.11
C GLY A 22 17.68 31.76 -8.13
N ALA A 23 18.82 31.17 -7.76
CA ALA A 23 19.95 30.98 -8.65
C ALA A 23 19.68 29.97 -9.81
N THR A 24 18.64 29.15 -9.70
CA THR A 24 18.19 28.21 -10.73
C THR A 24 17.07 28.76 -11.63
N GLY A 25 16.76 30.07 -11.54
CA GLY A 25 15.72 30.72 -12.34
C GLY A 25 14.29 30.62 -11.78
N LEU A 26 14.10 29.95 -10.63
CA LEU A 26 12.82 29.91 -9.92
C LEU A 26 12.71 31.14 -8.99
N THR A 27 11.93 32.14 -9.39
CA THR A 27 11.65 33.30 -8.56
C THR A 27 10.68 32.96 -7.44
N THR A 28 10.72 33.68 -6.32
CA THR A 28 9.75 33.57 -5.21
C THR A 28 8.30 33.73 -5.73
N ALA A 29 8.09 34.57 -6.75
CA ALA A 29 6.79 34.76 -7.39
C ALA A 29 6.34 33.49 -8.16
N ASN A 30 7.24 32.80 -8.83
CA ASN A 30 6.93 31.54 -9.50
C ASN A 30 6.66 30.43 -8.48
N TRP A 31 7.43 30.38 -7.38
CA TRP A 31 7.16 29.43 -6.29
C TRP A 31 5.79 29.68 -5.62
N LEU A 32 5.43 30.93 -5.36
CA LEU A 32 4.12 31.31 -4.79
C LEU A 32 2.97 31.00 -5.77
N ARG A 33 3.16 31.21 -7.07
CA ARG A 33 2.19 30.80 -8.09
C ARG A 33 2.00 29.28 -8.14
N MET A 34 3.09 28.52 -8.07
CA MET A 34 3.05 27.07 -8.02
C MET A 34 2.40 26.56 -6.70
N ALA A 35 2.64 27.25 -5.58
CA ALA A 35 2.00 26.94 -4.30
C ALA A 35 0.49 27.25 -4.34
N GLN A 36 0.09 28.38 -4.91
CA GLN A 36 -1.33 28.75 -5.10
C GLN A 36 -2.03 27.84 -6.12
N ALA A 37 -1.31 27.38 -7.15
CA ALA A 37 -1.84 26.42 -8.13
C ALA A 37 -1.92 24.98 -7.58
N GLY A 38 -1.52 24.75 -6.31
CA GLY A 38 -1.49 23.40 -5.71
C GLY A 38 -0.39 22.49 -6.26
N GLU A 39 0.57 23.04 -7.02
CA GLU A 39 1.69 22.29 -7.60
C GLU A 39 2.80 22.02 -6.57
N VAL A 40 2.91 22.86 -5.54
CA VAL A 40 3.79 22.63 -4.38
C VAL A 40 2.96 21.90 -3.32
N LYS A 41 2.93 20.58 -3.41
CA LYS A 41 2.24 19.75 -2.43
C LYS A 41 3.15 19.51 -1.23
N ASP A 42 2.65 19.80 -0.03
CA ASP A 42 3.30 19.42 1.23
C ASP A 42 3.09 17.91 1.44
N ARG A 43 3.85 17.12 0.69
CA ARG A 43 3.77 15.66 0.74
C ARG A 43 4.42 15.17 2.02
N LYS A 44 3.63 14.70 2.97
CA LYS A 44 4.14 14.02 4.17
C LYS A 44 4.72 12.66 3.80
N ALA A 45 4.06 11.90 2.90
CA ALA A 45 4.54 10.61 2.44
C ALA A 45 5.12 10.64 1.02
N LYS A 46 6.21 9.90 0.82
CA LYS A 46 6.90 9.72 -0.46
C LYS A 46 6.65 8.34 -1.07
N ALA A 47 6.17 7.41 -0.25
CA ALA A 47 5.87 6.05 -0.66
C ALA A 47 4.68 5.48 0.11
N ALA A 48 4.14 4.37 -0.38
CA ALA A 48 3.10 3.62 0.32
C ALA A 48 3.27 2.10 0.15
N ILE A 49 2.86 1.37 1.19
CA ILE A 49 2.78 -0.09 1.19
C ILE A 49 1.35 -0.49 1.50
N PHE A 50 0.71 -1.18 0.57
CA PHE A 50 -0.63 -1.72 0.71
C PHE A 50 -0.57 -3.23 0.98
N ILE A 51 -1.09 -3.67 2.12
CA ILE A 51 -1.19 -5.07 2.48
C ILE A 51 -2.64 -5.52 2.34
N ASN A 52 -2.87 -6.43 1.39
CA ASN A 52 -4.17 -7.00 1.08
C ASN A 52 -4.34 -8.35 1.77
N LEU A 53 -5.26 -8.43 2.73
CA LEU A 53 -5.61 -9.64 3.49
C LEU A 53 -6.74 -10.37 2.74
N GLU A 54 -6.39 -11.12 1.70
CA GLU A 54 -7.36 -11.71 0.79
C GLU A 54 -8.20 -12.79 1.44
N GLY A 55 -9.50 -12.62 1.39
CA GLY A 55 -10.50 -13.53 1.95
C GLY A 55 -11.37 -12.90 3.03
N GLY A 56 -11.10 -11.67 3.45
CA GLY A 56 -11.91 -10.94 4.44
C GLY A 56 -11.63 -11.37 5.88
N PRO A 57 -10.67 -10.74 6.57
CA PRO A 57 -10.32 -11.07 7.95
C PRO A 57 -11.43 -10.74 8.92
N SER A 58 -11.65 -11.60 9.91
CA SER A 58 -12.63 -11.37 10.98
C SER A 58 -12.20 -10.24 11.90
N HIS A 59 -12.98 -9.16 11.95
CA HIS A 59 -12.76 -8.06 12.90
C HIS A 59 -12.92 -8.52 14.35
N MET A 60 -13.90 -9.42 14.60
CA MET A 60 -14.23 -9.96 15.93
C MET A 60 -13.10 -10.79 16.53
N ASP A 61 -12.25 -11.40 15.71
CA ASP A 61 -11.20 -12.32 16.17
C ASP A 61 -9.79 -11.70 16.05
N THR A 62 -9.70 -10.40 15.69
CA THR A 62 -8.42 -9.69 15.46
C THR A 62 -8.33 -8.36 16.23
N PHE A 63 -8.97 -7.30 15.71
CA PHE A 63 -8.79 -5.93 16.20
C PHE A 63 -10.04 -5.32 16.85
N ASP A 64 -11.16 -6.02 16.87
CA ASP A 64 -12.44 -5.53 17.44
C ASP A 64 -13.16 -6.63 18.24
N LEU A 65 -12.43 -7.25 19.17
CA LEU A 65 -12.96 -8.32 20.03
C LEU A 65 -14.09 -7.79 20.92
N LYS A 66 -15.06 -8.68 21.21
CA LYS A 66 -16.22 -8.41 22.05
C LYS A 66 -16.31 -9.47 23.16
N PRO A 67 -15.43 -9.42 24.18
CA PRO A 67 -15.37 -10.44 25.22
C PRO A 67 -16.67 -10.59 26.01
N GLU A 68 -17.44 -9.49 26.15
CA GLU A 68 -18.72 -9.47 26.87
C GLU A 68 -19.91 -9.88 25.99
N ALA A 69 -19.71 -10.12 24.69
CA ALA A 69 -20.78 -10.56 23.80
C ALA A 69 -21.22 -12.01 24.16
N PRO A 70 -22.48 -12.40 23.86
CA PRO A 70 -22.93 -13.77 24.00
C PRO A 70 -22.01 -14.76 23.23
N ALA A 71 -21.94 -16.00 23.72
CA ALA A 71 -20.99 -17.02 23.23
C ALA A 71 -21.10 -17.27 21.71
N GLU A 72 -22.29 -17.11 21.12
CA GLU A 72 -22.54 -17.26 19.70
C GLU A 72 -21.98 -16.09 18.85
N TYR A 73 -21.38 -15.06 19.49
CA TYR A 73 -20.76 -13.89 18.85
C TYR A 73 -19.27 -13.76 19.17
N ARG A 74 -18.89 -13.83 20.47
CA ARG A 74 -17.56 -13.41 20.95
C ARG A 74 -16.37 -14.19 20.39
N GLY A 75 -16.57 -15.43 19.92
CA GLY A 75 -15.47 -16.27 19.44
C GLY A 75 -14.68 -16.93 20.58
N GLU A 76 -13.53 -17.52 20.22
CA GLU A 76 -12.68 -18.30 21.12
C GLU A 76 -11.45 -17.55 21.63
N PHE A 77 -11.07 -16.41 21.01
CA PHE A 77 -9.84 -15.70 21.34
C PHE A 77 -10.05 -14.66 22.44
N ASN A 78 -9.05 -14.52 23.29
CA ASN A 78 -9.00 -13.52 24.32
C ASN A 78 -8.39 -12.21 23.80
N ALA A 79 -8.71 -11.12 24.48
CA ALA A 79 -8.07 -9.83 24.24
C ALA A 79 -6.81 -9.69 25.11
N ILE A 80 -5.76 -9.08 24.58
CA ILE A 80 -4.55 -8.68 25.32
C ILE A 80 -4.35 -7.17 25.24
N ASP A 81 -3.77 -6.61 26.28
CA ASP A 81 -3.39 -5.21 26.31
C ASP A 81 -2.26 -4.92 25.33
N THR A 82 -2.29 -3.73 24.74
CA THR A 82 -1.22 -3.23 23.89
C THR A 82 -0.27 -2.31 24.66
N ASN A 83 0.80 -1.83 24.01
CA ASN A 83 1.67 -0.80 24.58
C ASN A 83 0.98 0.59 24.67
N VAL A 84 -0.28 0.70 24.24
CA VAL A 84 -1.10 1.90 24.40
C VAL A 84 -2.24 1.60 25.38
N PRO A 85 -2.28 2.25 26.56
CA PRO A 85 -3.29 1.96 27.56
C PRO A 85 -4.73 2.07 27.04
N GLY A 86 -5.57 1.08 27.39
CA GLY A 86 -6.98 1.04 26.99
C GLY A 86 -7.26 0.51 25.58
N ILE A 87 -6.23 0.15 24.82
CA ILE A 87 -6.39 -0.51 23.52
C ILE A 87 -6.02 -1.99 23.66
N GLN A 88 -6.96 -2.84 23.27
CA GLN A 88 -6.80 -4.29 23.26
C GLN A 88 -7.01 -4.86 21.87
N ILE A 89 -6.24 -5.93 21.55
CA ILE A 89 -6.34 -6.71 20.32
C ILE A 89 -6.25 -8.21 20.64
N SER A 90 -6.36 -9.08 19.63
CA SER A 90 -6.32 -10.52 19.83
C SER A 90 -5.00 -11.00 20.47
N GLU A 91 -5.10 -11.97 21.40
CA GLU A 91 -3.96 -12.64 22.06
C GLU A 91 -2.97 -13.29 21.06
N HIS A 92 -3.41 -13.55 19.84
CA HIS A 92 -2.57 -14.08 18.76
C HIS A 92 -1.84 -13.02 17.94
N LEU A 93 -1.85 -11.76 18.39
CA LEU A 93 -1.14 -10.61 17.79
C LEU A 93 -0.19 -9.92 18.79
N PRO A 94 0.66 -10.68 19.55
CA PRO A 94 1.45 -10.12 20.64
C PRO A 94 2.53 -9.14 20.16
N LYS A 95 3.10 -9.32 18.95
CA LYS A 95 4.11 -8.42 18.42
C LYS A 95 3.50 -7.11 17.91
N LEU A 96 2.29 -7.16 17.32
CA LEU A 96 1.52 -5.97 16.97
C LEU A 96 1.05 -5.21 18.21
N ALA A 97 0.68 -5.90 19.28
CA ALA A 97 0.35 -5.27 20.55
C ALA A 97 1.49 -4.40 21.10
N GLN A 98 2.76 -4.80 20.87
CA GLN A 98 3.94 -4.05 21.29
C GLN A 98 4.28 -2.82 20.42
N VAL A 99 3.61 -2.64 19.29
CA VAL A 99 3.83 -1.54 18.34
C VAL A 99 2.55 -0.78 18.01
N MET A 100 1.51 -0.90 18.85
CA MET A 100 0.23 -0.20 18.68
C MET A 100 0.42 1.33 18.61
N ASP A 101 1.40 1.85 19.30
CA ASP A 101 1.79 3.27 19.26
C ASP A 101 2.16 3.77 17.85
N LYS A 102 2.43 2.88 16.89
CA LYS A 102 2.87 3.21 15.52
C LYS A 102 1.76 3.19 14.48
N PHE A 103 0.58 2.67 14.80
CA PHE A 103 -0.52 2.57 13.85
C PHE A 103 -1.87 2.95 14.45
N THR A 104 -2.82 3.26 13.59
CA THR A 104 -4.23 3.48 13.94
C THR A 104 -5.06 2.30 13.48
N ILE A 105 -5.99 1.86 14.33
CA ILE A 105 -7.05 0.92 13.99
C ILE A 105 -8.30 1.71 13.63
N LEU A 106 -8.79 1.56 12.40
CA LEU A 106 -10.11 2.02 11.97
C LEU A 106 -11.10 0.87 12.19
N ARG A 107 -12.03 1.03 13.11
CA ARG A 107 -13.16 0.12 13.35
C ARG A 107 -14.44 0.67 12.72
N GLY A 108 -15.40 -0.20 12.45
CA GLY A 108 -16.67 0.24 11.87
C GLY A 108 -16.58 0.72 10.43
N VAL A 109 -15.59 0.28 9.69
CA VAL A 109 -15.59 0.49 8.23
C VAL A 109 -16.64 -0.40 7.61
N THR A 110 -17.45 0.15 6.71
CA THR A 110 -18.68 -0.50 6.24
C THR A 110 -18.92 -0.29 4.76
N HIS A 111 -19.45 -1.33 4.11
CA HIS A 111 -19.99 -1.26 2.75
C HIS A 111 -21.03 -2.38 2.52
N ALA A 112 -21.54 -2.55 1.28
CA ALA A 112 -22.62 -3.50 0.99
C ALA A 112 -22.19 -4.68 0.08
N LEU A 113 -20.89 -4.82 -0.25
CA LEU A 113 -20.43 -5.80 -1.23
C LEU A 113 -19.93 -7.08 -0.55
N GLY A 114 -20.73 -8.13 -0.49
CA GLY A 114 -20.41 -9.41 0.14
C GLY A 114 -19.74 -10.45 -0.75
N ALA A 115 -19.45 -10.14 -2.02
CA ALA A 115 -18.73 -11.02 -2.94
C ALA A 115 -17.25 -10.62 -3.02
N HIS A 116 -16.33 -11.60 -2.92
CA HIS A 116 -14.88 -11.36 -2.92
C HIS A 116 -14.41 -10.44 -4.06
N ALA A 117 -14.76 -10.77 -5.31
CA ALA A 117 -14.29 -10.02 -6.47
C ALA A 117 -14.70 -8.53 -6.42
N LEU A 118 -15.93 -8.24 -6.01
CA LEU A 118 -16.45 -6.87 -5.92
C LEU A 118 -15.86 -6.13 -4.69
N GLY A 119 -15.79 -6.82 -3.55
CA GLY A 119 -15.19 -6.25 -2.34
C GLY A 119 -13.71 -5.93 -2.54
N GLN A 120 -12.94 -6.87 -3.11
CA GLN A 120 -11.51 -6.67 -3.42
C GLN A 120 -11.30 -5.50 -4.39
N GLN A 121 -12.12 -5.41 -5.44
CA GLN A 121 -12.03 -4.27 -6.36
C GLN A 121 -12.30 -2.96 -5.63
N TYR A 122 -13.29 -2.92 -4.72
CA TYR A 122 -13.65 -1.73 -3.97
C TYR A 122 -12.48 -1.26 -3.07
N VAL A 123 -11.97 -2.15 -2.23
CA VAL A 123 -10.89 -1.77 -1.30
C VAL A 123 -9.54 -1.54 -1.99
N ALA A 124 -9.32 -2.10 -3.18
CA ALA A 124 -8.08 -1.88 -3.94
C ALA A 124 -8.09 -0.58 -4.76
N THR A 125 -9.26 0.01 -5.01
CA THR A 125 -9.42 1.21 -5.85
C THR A 125 -9.99 2.41 -5.10
N GLY A 126 -10.62 2.20 -3.93
CA GLY A 126 -11.38 3.23 -3.22
C GLY A 126 -12.64 3.68 -3.96
N ASN A 127 -13.10 2.91 -4.94
CA ASN A 127 -14.28 3.22 -5.72
C ASN A 127 -15.21 2.03 -5.81
N ARG A 128 -16.50 2.26 -5.61
CA ARG A 128 -17.52 1.23 -5.78
C ARG A 128 -17.48 0.70 -7.22
N PRO A 129 -17.37 -0.63 -7.43
CA PRO A 129 -17.26 -1.22 -8.76
C PRO A 129 -18.42 -0.86 -9.67
N LEU A 130 -18.11 -0.58 -10.93
CA LEU A 130 -19.06 -0.36 -12.02
C LEU A 130 -18.79 -1.34 -13.13
N ALA A 131 -19.84 -1.95 -13.70
CA ALA A 131 -19.70 -2.90 -14.80
C ALA A 131 -19.09 -2.25 -16.07
N SER A 132 -19.33 -0.95 -16.28
CA SER A 132 -18.90 -0.20 -17.46
C SER A 132 -17.52 0.46 -17.31
N LEU A 133 -16.87 0.39 -16.15
CA LEU A 133 -15.61 1.10 -15.89
C LEU A 133 -14.74 0.32 -14.92
N GLN A 134 -13.51 0.05 -15.35
CA GLN A 134 -12.47 -0.47 -14.46
C GLN A 134 -11.67 0.68 -13.87
N TYR A 135 -11.80 0.89 -12.56
CA TYR A 135 -11.02 1.89 -11.83
C TYR A 135 -9.57 1.44 -11.65
N PRO A 136 -8.60 2.37 -11.65
CA PRO A 136 -7.23 2.06 -11.33
C PRO A 136 -7.06 1.74 -9.84
N THR A 137 -6.14 0.84 -9.52
CA THR A 137 -5.71 0.58 -8.14
C THR A 137 -4.96 1.78 -7.55
N TYR A 138 -4.83 1.82 -6.22
CA TYR A 138 -4.00 2.81 -5.53
C TYR A 138 -2.60 2.92 -6.13
N GLY A 139 -1.94 1.77 -6.37
CA GLY A 139 -0.60 1.74 -6.94
C GLY A 139 -0.52 2.33 -8.35
N SER A 140 -1.55 2.13 -9.15
CA SER A 140 -1.62 2.70 -10.49
C SER A 140 -1.83 4.22 -10.48
N VAL A 141 -2.61 4.74 -9.52
CA VAL A 141 -2.74 6.19 -9.31
C VAL A 141 -1.42 6.78 -8.82
N VAL A 142 -0.77 6.16 -7.83
CA VAL A 142 0.54 6.60 -7.33
C VAL A 142 1.59 6.55 -8.44
N ALA A 143 1.62 5.50 -9.26
CA ALA A 143 2.52 5.39 -10.42
C ALA A 143 2.32 6.52 -11.45
N LYS A 144 1.11 7.07 -11.55
CA LYS A 144 0.81 8.23 -12.41
C LYS A 144 1.19 9.56 -11.76
N GLU A 145 0.98 9.71 -10.46
CA GLU A 145 1.18 10.98 -9.74
C GLU A 145 2.62 11.19 -9.26
N PHE A 146 3.40 10.12 -9.17
CA PHE A 146 4.79 10.16 -8.71
C PHE A 146 5.76 9.89 -9.87
N THR A 147 6.94 10.48 -9.77
CA THR A 147 8.03 10.22 -10.70
C THR A 147 9.10 9.40 -9.99
N PRO A 148 9.12 8.07 -10.18
CA PRO A 148 10.16 7.22 -9.59
C PRO A 148 11.50 7.43 -10.29
N PRO A 149 12.61 6.95 -9.72
CA PRO A 149 13.86 6.82 -10.45
C PRO A 149 13.65 5.97 -11.73
N GLN A 150 14.30 6.34 -12.83
CA GLN A 150 14.09 5.70 -14.13
C GLN A 150 14.43 4.21 -14.16
N ASP A 151 15.33 3.78 -13.26
CA ASP A 151 15.80 2.41 -13.13
C ASP A 151 15.02 1.59 -12.09
N LEU A 152 13.91 2.11 -11.56
CA LEU A 152 13.02 1.41 -10.63
C LEU A 152 11.57 1.43 -11.13
N PRO A 153 10.80 0.35 -10.87
CA PRO A 153 9.39 0.34 -11.23
C PRO A 153 8.60 1.31 -10.34
N PRO A 154 7.60 2.02 -10.88
CA PRO A 154 6.76 2.91 -10.09
C PRO A 154 5.82 2.18 -9.13
N PHE A 155 5.53 0.91 -9.41
CA PHE A 155 4.61 0.08 -8.66
C PHE A 155 5.04 -1.40 -8.70
N VAL A 156 5.21 -2.02 -7.55
CA VAL A 156 5.56 -3.45 -7.40
C VAL A 156 4.44 -4.18 -6.67
N ALA A 157 4.07 -5.38 -7.13
CA ALA A 157 3.12 -6.26 -6.46
C ALA A 157 3.76 -7.61 -6.10
N ILE A 158 3.64 -8.02 -4.84
CA ILE A 158 4.23 -9.24 -4.27
C ILE A 158 3.11 -10.18 -3.76
N PRO A 159 2.91 -11.34 -4.37
CA PRO A 159 3.54 -11.82 -5.60
C PRO A 159 2.93 -11.20 -6.86
N GLN A 160 1.67 -10.75 -6.79
CA GLN A 160 0.91 -10.17 -7.88
C GLN A 160 -0.30 -9.41 -7.37
N THR A 161 -0.86 -8.52 -8.19
CA THR A 161 -2.15 -7.90 -7.96
C THR A 161 -3.22 -8.48 -8.88
N LYS A 162 -4.44 -8.66 -8.35
CA LYS A 162 -5.61 -9.14 -9.12
C LYS A 162 -6.27 -8.01 -9.93
N HIS A 163 -6.05 -6.76 -9.52
CA HIS A 163 -6.64 -5.60 -10.15
C HIS A 163 -5.54 -4.75 -10.79
N GLY A 164 -5.80 -4.27 -11.99
CA GLY A 164 -4.83 -3.55 -12.80
C GLY A 164 -4.96 -2.04 -12.75
N ALA A 165 -4.38 -1.41 -13.77
CA ALA A 165 -4.38 0.04 -13.93
C ALA A 165 -5.71 0.62 -14.43
N GLY A 166 -6.72 -0.21 -14.70
CA GLY A 166 -8.02 0.23 -15.17
C GLY A 166 -7.90 1.13 -16.40
N PHE A 167 -8.68 2.20 -16.44
CA PHE A 167 -8.70 3.16 -17.55
C PHE A 167 -7.40 3.98 -17.71
N LEU A 168 -6.47 3.92 -16.74
CA LEU A 168 -5.16 4.56 -16.89
C LEU A 168 -4.23 3.83 -17.86
N GLY A 169 -4.52 2.55 -18.14
CA GLY A 169 -3.78 1.74 -19.10
C GLY A 169 -2.51 1.10 -18.50
N VAL A 170 -1.94 0.16 -19.27
CA VAL A 170 -0.85 -0.73 -18.86
C VAL A 170 0.41 0.00 -18.39
N LYS A 171 0.65 1.21 -18.85
CA LYS A 171 1.78 2.06 -18.43
C LYS A 171 1.89 2.22 -16.91
N TYR A 172 0.77 2.17 -16.21
CA TYR A 172 0.70 2.33 -14.76
C TYR A 172 0.39 1.02 -14.02
N ALA A 173 0.55 -0.11 -14.71
CA ALA A 173 0.38 -1.42 -14.10
C ALA A 173 1.55 -1.78 -13.17
N ALA A 174 1.30 -2.71 -12.25
CA ALA A 174 2.32 -3.22 -11.36
C ALA A 174 3.37 -4.07 -12.09
N LEU A 175 4.63 -3.99 -11.65
CA LEU A 175 5.58 -5.07 -11.83
C LEU A 175 5.22 -6.18 -10.82
N ASN A 176 4.68 -7.29 -11.32
CA ASN A 176 4.41 -8.45 -10.49
C ASN A 176 5.71 -9.24 -10.28
N THR A 177 6.04 -9.56 -9.03
CA THR A 177 7.25 -10.36 -8.75
C THR A 177 7.11 -11.83 -9.16
N GLY A 178 5.86 -12.30 -9.34
CA GLY A 178 5.52 -13.67 -9.74
C GLY A 178 5.71 -14.72 -8.64
N GLY A 179 6.38 -14.37 -7.55
CA GLY A 179 6.60 -15.19 -6.37
C GLY A 179 6.84 -14.34 -5.13
N GLN A 180 6.86 -14.98 -3.96
CA GLN A 180 7.22 -14.35 -2.70
C GLN A 180 8.65 -14.76 -2.31
N PRO A 181 9.46 -13.87 -1.74
CA PRO A 181 10.75 -14.23 -1.22
C PRO A 181 10.60 -15.21 -0.04
N GLN A 182 11.60 -16.05 0.15
CA GLN A 182 11.66 -17.05 1.22
C GLN A 182 12.92 -16.83 2.06
N ALA A 183 12.81 -17.03 3.36
CA ALA A 183 13.96 -16.94 4.26
C ALA A 183 15.09 -17.91 3.81
N GLY A 184 16.32 -17.39 3.76
CA GLY A 184 17.51 -18.17 3.41
C GLY A 184 17.60 -18.66 1.96
N LYS A 185 16.70 -18.20 1.06
CA LYS A 185 16.73 -18.58 -0.35
C LYS A 185 16.97 -17.37 -1.26
N PRO A 186 17.71 -17.58 -2.37
CA PRO A 186 17.83 -16.55 -3.40
C PRO A 186 16.44 -16.18 -3.96
N PHE A 187 16.23 -14.90 -4.18
CA PHE A 187 15.01 -14.39 -4.79
C PHE A 187 15.33 -13.59 -6.05
N SER A 188 14.67 -13.94 -7.15
CA SER A 188 14.84 -13.24 -8.42
C SER A 188 13.49 -12.85 -9.02
N VAL A 189 13.46 -11.71 -9.66
CA VAL A 189 12.25 -11.17 -10.30
C VAL A 189 12.49 -11.01 -11.79
N ARG A 190 11.60 -11.60 -12.60
CA ARG A 190 11.67 -11.49 -14.05
C ARG A 190 11.56 -10.03 -14.46
N GLY A 191 12.49 -9.56 -15.30
CA GLY A 191 12.56 -8.17 -15.74
C GLY A 191 13.41 -7.25 -14.84
N VAL A 192 13.94 -7.78 -13.73
CA VAL A 192 14.94 -7.10 -12.88
C VAL A 192 16.23 -7.90 -12.85
N SER A 193 16.12 -9.22 -12.73
CA SER A 193 17.27 -10.13 -12.75
C SER A 193 17.63 -10.50 -14.19
N LEU A 194 18.92 -10.65 -14.45
CA LEU A 194 19.39 -11.21 -15.71
C LEU A 194 18.94 -12.66 -15.83
N ALA A 195 18.39 -13.05 -16.97
CA ALA A 195 17.93 -14.41 -17.22
C ALA A 195 19.09 -15.33 -17.60
N GLY A 196 19.27 -16.42 -16.89
CA GLY A 196 20.29 -17.44 -17.19
C GLY A 196 21.72 -16.88 -17.14
N GLU A 197 22.52 -17.22 -18.14
CA GLU A 197 23.92 -16.78 -18.26
C GLU A 197 24.10 -15.43 -18.96
N LEU A 198 23.02 -14.66 -19.20
CA LEU A 198 23.11 -13.37 -19.88
C LEU A 198 23.93 -12.36 -19.06
N THR A 199 24.89 -11.76 -19.72
CA THR A 199 25.68 -10.65 -19.16
C THR A 199 25.07 -9.30 -19.52
N ILE A 200 25.39 -8.26 -18.73
CA ILE A 200 24.97 -6.86 -19.02
C ILE A 200 25.43 -6.45 -20.42
N ALA A 201 26.67 -6.79 -20.81
CA ALA A 201 27.22 -6.48 -22.12
C ALA A 201 26.40 -7.09 -23.29
N GLU A 202 25.87 -8.29 -23.10
CA GLU A 202 24.98 -8.92 -24.09
C GLU A 202 23.61 -8.26 -24.15
N VAL A 203 23.06 -7.82 -23.02
CA VAL A 203 21.83 -7.05 -22.96
C VAL A 203 22.01 -5.70 -23.69
N GLU A 204 23.11 -4.99 -23.44
CA GLU A 204 23.44 -3.74 -24.11
C GLU A 204 23.61 -3.93 -25.62
N LYS A 205 24.32 -4.99 -26.04
CA LYS A 205 24.50 -5.33 -27.47
C LYS A 205 23.15 -5.61 -28.14
N ARG A 206 22.25 -6.36 -27.50
CA ARG A 206 20.90 -6.63 -28.02
C ARG A 206 20.06 -5.36 -28.11
N ASN A 207 20.13 -4.48 -27.11
CA ASN A 207 19.41 -3.21 -27.11
C ASN A 207 19.90 -2.28 -28.21
N ASN A 208 21.21 -2.18 -28.43
CA ASN A 208 21.78 -1.39 -29.52
C ASN A 208 21.38 -1.94 -30.90
N LEU A 209 21.27 -3.26 -31.04
CA LEU A 209 20.78 -3.89 -32.27
C LEU A 209 19.31 -3.57 -32.52
N LEU A 210 18.44 -3.68 -31.48
CA LEU A 210 17.04 -3.31 -31.59
C LEU A 210 16.87 -1.83 -31.95
N ALA A 211 17.59 -0.91 -31.31
CA ALA A 211 17.53 0.52 -31.58
C ALA A 211 17.98 0.83 -33.06
N SER A 212 18.90 0.06 -33.62
CA SER A 212 19.30 0.20 -35.01
C SER A 212 18.24 -0.29 -36.00
N LEU A 213 17.53 -1.38 -35.65
CA LEU A 213 16.40 -1.90 -36.41
C LEU A 213 15.20 -0.95 -36.35
N ASP A 214 14.85 -0.43 -35.17
CA ASP A 214 13.74 0.50 -34.95
C ASP A 214 13.93 1.79 -35.76
N LYS A 215 15.14 2.35 -35.83
CA LYS A 215 15.44 3.50 -36.69
C LYS A 215 15.16 3.22 -38.17
N THR A 216 15.26 1.97 -38.57
CA THR A 216 14.97 1.55 -39.95
C THR A 216 13.47 1.41 -40.17
N PHE A 217 12.72 0.91 -39.18
CA PHE A 217 11.25 0.75 -39.21
C PHE A 217 10.50 2.08 -39.03
N GLN A 218 10.97 3.00 -38.16
CA GLN A 218 10.38 4.34 -37.96
C GLN A 218 10.28 5.16 -39.26
N LYS A 219 11.19 4.95 -40.21
CA LYS A 219 11.10 5.59 -41.51
C LYS A 219 9.95 5.09 -42.39
N THR A 220 9.26 4.02 -41.99
CA THR A 220 8.25 3.33 -42.79
C THR A 220 6.85 3.31 -42.19
N SER A 221 6.68 3.63 -40.90
CA SER A 221 5.38 3.53 -40.17
C SER A 221 4.92 4.87 -39.60
N GLY A 222 3.77 5.35 -40.06
CA GLY A 222 3.20 6.65 -39.70
C GLY A 222 2.39 6.71 -38.38
N ASN A 223 2.75 5.95 -37.34
CA ASN A 223 2.01 5.94 -36.06
C ASN A 223 2.92 6.24 -34.86
N ASP A 224 3.29 7.53 -34.70
CA ASP A 224 4.30 8.01 -33.76
C ASP A 224 3.96 7.79 -32.28
N GLN A 225 2.67 7.86 -31.86
CA GLN A 225 2.29 7.76 -30.44
C GLN A 225 2.40 6.36 -29.85
N LEU A 226 2.12 5.31 -30.64
CA LEU A 226 2.24 3.93 -30.17
C LEU A 226 3.71 3.52 -30.06
N LEU A 227 4.52 3.95 -31.00
CA LEU A 227 5.96 3.72 -31.04
C LEU A 227 6.67 4.43 -29.89
N ASP A 228 6.36 5.68 -29.59
CA ASP A 228 6.87 6.43 -28.44
C ASP A 228 6.54 5.74 -27.08
N GLY A 229 5.38 5.15 -26.98
CA GLY A 229 4.99 4.37 -25.80
C GLY A 229 5.84 3.10 -25.61
N LEU A 230 6.04 2.33 -26.69
CA LEU A 230 6.85 1.11 -26.69
C LEU A 230 8.32 1.40 -26.43
N ASP A 231 8.86 2.48 -26.99
CA ASP A 231 10.25 2.90 -26.77
C ASP A 231 10.52 3.28 -25.32
N LYS A 232 9.60 3.97 -24.67
CA LYS A 232 9.71 4.32 -23.24
C LYS A 232 9.68 3.09 -22.35
N PHE A 233 8.82 2.10 -22.66
CA PHE A 233 8.79 0.84 -21.94
C PHE A 233 10.07 0.03 -22.11
N ALA A 234 10.58 -0.05 -23.33
CA ALA A 234 11.83 -0.75 -23.63
C ALA A 234 13.01 -0.08 -22.93
N GLN A 235 13.07 1.25 -22.91
CA GLN A 235 14.08 2.02 -22.19
C GLN A 235 14.00 1.80 -20.67
N GLN A 236 12.81 1.81 -20.08
CA GLN A 236 12.63 1.55 -18.64
C GLN A 236 13.02 0.11 -18.29
N ALA A 237 12.59 -0.88 -19.08
CA ALA A 237 12.96 -2.27 -18.88
C ALA A 237 14.49 -2.47 -18.98
N HIS A 238 15.12 -1.84 -19.97
CA HIS A 238 16.58 -1.87 -20.13
C HIS A 238 17.29 -1.23 -18.93
N ALA A 239 16.83 -0.04 -18.50
CA ALA A 239 17.39 0.66 -17.35
C ALA A 239 17.28 -0.19 -16.06
N MET A 240 16.16 -0.88 -15.85
CA MET A 240 15.95 -1.77 -14.68
C MET A 240 16.89 -2.98 -14.72
N ILE A 241 16.99 -3.67 -15.88
CA ILE A 241 17.81 -4.89 -16.02
C ILE A 241 19.30 -4.57 -15.84
N THR A 242 19.76 -3.41 -16.32
CA THR A 242 21.16 -2.99 -16.24
C THR A 242 21.51 -2.31 -14.91
N SER A 243 20.51 -1.85 -14.14
CA SER A 243 20.72 -1.15 -12.87
C SER A 243 21.21 -2.09 -11.77
N LYS A 244 22.36 -1.73 -11.17
CA LYS A 244 22.84 -2.35 -9.93
C LYS A 244 21.87 -2.06 -8.78
N ARG A 245 21.39 -0.82 -8.66
CA ARG A 245 20.43 -0.40 -7.62
C ARG A 245 19.13 -1.22 -7.68
N ALA A 246 18.57 -1.44 -8.87
CA ALA A 246 17.37 -2.24 -9.02
C ALA A 246 17.61 -3.68 -8.52
N ARG A 247 18.69 -4.33 -8.94
CA ARG A 247 19.00 -5.69 -8.48
C ARG A 247 19.21 -5.76 -6.97
N GLU A 248 19.97 -4.82 -6.40
CA GLU A 248 20.21 -4.75 -4.95
C GLU A 248 18.93 -4.49 -4.16
N ALA A 249 18.00 -3.67 -4.67
CA ALA A 249 16.72 -3.40 -4.02
C ALA A 249 15.85 -4.66 -3.86
N PHE A 250 15.89 -5.56 -4.85
CA PHE A 250 15.12 -6.83 -4.81
C PHE A 250 15.86 -7.96 -4.09
N ASP A 251 17.11 -7.80 -3.73
CA ASP A 251 17.92 -8.84 -3.07
C ASP A 251 17.86 -8.73 -1.55
N ILE A 252 16.97 -9.49 -0.92
CA ILE A 252 16.80 -9.52 0.53
C ILE A 252 18.01 -10.14 1.26
N SER A 253 18.90 -10.86 0.57
CA SER A 253 20.09 -11.46 1.17
C SER A 253 21.16 -10.41 1.59
N GLN A 254 21.03 -9.19 1.11
CA GLN A 254 21.86 -8.06 1.53
C GLN A 254 21.63 -7.66 2.99
N GLU A 255 20.52 -8.09 3.59
CA GLU A 255 20.19 -7.74 4.96
C GLU A 255 20.84 -8.71 5.96
N SER A 256 21.22 -8.18 7.12
CA SER A 256 21.74 -9.03 8.21
C SER A 256 20.68 -10.04 8.66
N ALA A 257 21.14 -11.20 9.14
CA ALA A 257 20.24 -12.24 9.67
C ALA A 257 19.37 -11.72 10.82
N GLU A 258 19.91 -10.83 11.65
CA GLU A 258 19.17 -10.17 12.74
C GLU A 258 18.04 -9.29 12.21
N TYR A 259 18.32 -8.48 11.17
CA TYR A 259 17.30 -7.64 10.55
C TYR A 259 16.21 -8.49 9.86
N GLN A 260 16.59 -9.54 9.13
CA GLN A 260 15.63 -10.46 8.52
C GLN A 260 14.71 -11.12 9.56
N LYS A 261 15.26 -11.55 10.70
CA LYS A 261 14.51 -12.18 11.79
C LYS A 261 13.42 -11.29 12.40
N MET A 262 13.57 -9.97 12.30
CA MET A 262 12.54 -9.01 12.76
C MET A 262 11.20 -9.21 12.05
N PHE A 263 11.20 -9.67 10.80
CA PHE A 263 10.01 -9.87 9.97
C PHE A 263 9.42 -11.29 10.08
N GLY A 264 10.06 -12.18 10.85
CA GLY A 264 9.74 -13.61 10.91
C GLY A 264 10.24 -14.37 9.68
N GLU A 265 9.99 -15.68 9.62
CA GLU A 265 10.51 -16.57 8.57
C GLU A 265 9.47 -16.89 7.48
N SER A 266 8.23 -16.39 7.62
CA SER A 266 7.18 -16.63 6.65
C SER A 266 7.46 -15.91 5.33
N ASN A 267 6.94 -16.45 4.22
CA ASN A 267 7.02 -15.77 2.91
C ASN A 267 6.39 -14.35 2.95
N PHE A 268 5.37 -14.18 3.77
CA PHE A 268 4.75 -12.87 3.97
C PHE A 268 5.69 -11.91 4.72
N GLY A 269 6.34 -12.37 5.78
CA GLY A 269 7.34 -11.58 6.50
C GLY A 269 8.50 -11.15 5.59
N MET A 270 9.01 -12.10 4.77
CA MET A 270 10.04 -11.79 3.78
C MET A 270 9.53 -10.83 2.69
N SER A 271 8.25 -10.87 2.35
CA SER A 271 7.62 -9.88 1.45
C SER A 271 7.56 -8.49 2.08
N CYS A 272 7.32 -8.38 3.39
CA CYS A 272 7.38 -7.13 4.15
C CYS A 272 8.81 -6.56 4.20
N LEU A 273 9.82 -7.42 4.38
CA LEU A 273 11.23 -7.05 4.28
C LEU A 273 11.56 -6.51 2.88
N LEU A 274 11.16 -7.22 1.82
CA LEU A 274 11.37 -6.78 0.45
C LEU A 274 10.70 -5.41 0.20
N ALA A 275 9.47 -5.20 0.67
CA ALA A 275 8.79 -3.93 0.53
C ALA A 275 9.54 -2.79 1.22
N THR A 276 10.12 -3.02 2.40
CA THR A 276 10.97 -2.03 3.09
C THR A 276 12.16 -1.63 2.21
N ARG A 277 12.86 -2.60 1.64
CA ARG A 277 14.00 -2.35 0.74
C ARG A 277 13.60 -1.60 -0.53
N LEU A 278 12.48 -1.98 -1.14
CA LEU A 278 11.98 -1.32 -2.35
C LEU A 278 11.63 0.15 -2.10
N VAL A 279 10.96 0.45 -0.98
CA VAL A 279 10.65 1.82 -0.58
C VAL A 279 11.93 2.62 -0.29
N GLU A 280 12.90 2.03 0.41
CA GLU A 280 14.20 2.65 0.67
C GLU A 280 14.94 2.98 -0.63
N ALA A 281 14.89 2.08 -1.62
CA ALA A 281 15.47 2.32 -2.94
C ALA A 281 14.73 3.41 -3.75
N GLY A 282 13.51 3.77 -3.38
CA GLY A 282 12.72 4.83 -4.03
C GLY A 282 11.53 4.33 -4.85
N VAL A 283 11.10 3.07 -4.70
CA VAL A 283 9.84 2.58 -5.27
C VAL A 283 8.67 3.25 -4.54
N PRO A 284 7.81 4.01 -5.22
CA PRO A 284 6.77 4.79 -4.54
C PRO A 284 5.57 3.95 -4.07
N PHE A 285 5.34 2.77 -4.64
CA PHE A 285 4.22 1.93 -4.21
C PHE A 285 4.53 0.44 -4.27
N VAL A 286 4.21 -0.25 -3.17
CA VAL A 286 4.32 -1.71 -3.08
C VAL A 286 3.00 -2.30 -2.58
N THR A 287 2.47 -3.32 -3.25
CA THR A 287 1.35 -4.15 -2.75
C THR A 287 1.88 -5.50 -2.30
N ILE A 288 1.41 -5.97 -1.15
CA ILE A 288 1.70 -7.33 -0.64
C ILE A 288 0.37 -8.04 -0.41
N SER A 289 0.24 -9.28 -0.87
CA SER A 289 -0.95 -10.10 -0.61
C SER A 289 -0.67 -11.19 0.42
N LEU A 290 -1.56 -11.31 1.41
CA LEU A 290 -1.64 -12.41 2.36
C LEU A 290 -3.03 -13.05 2.24
N GLY A 291 -3.11 -14.22 1.62
CA GLY A 291 -4.36 -14.93 1.40
C GLY A 291 -4.76 -15.86 2.55
N GLY A 292 -5.94 -16.49 2.39
CA GLY A 292 -6.40 -17.55 3.29
C GLY A 292 -7.36 -17.09 4.38
N TRP A 293 -7.85 -15.86 4.32
CA TRP A 293 -8.78 -15.28 5.32
C TRP A 293 -10.24 -15.67 5.12
N ASP A 294 -10.56 -16.47 4.11
CA ASP A 294 -11.92 -16.97 3.86
C ASP A 294 -12.23 -18.17 4.77
N THR A 295 -12.58 -17.86 6.02
CA THR A 295 -12.70 -18.81 7.14
C THR A 295 -14.15 -19.20 7.46
N HIS A 296 -14.89 -19.65 6.44
CA HIS A 296 -16.25 -20.18 6.63
C HIS A 296 -16.31 -21.38 7.57
N ASN A 297 -15.24 -22.15 7.66
CA ASN A 297 -15.06 -23.30 8.54
C ASN A 297 -13.73 -23.20 9.25
N ASP A 298 -13.64 -23.76 10.45
CA ASP A 298 -12.41 -23.81 11.26
C ASP A 298 -11.77 -22.41 11.39
N ASN A 299 -12.60 -21.41 11.69
CA ASN A 299 -12.15 -20.02 11.74
C ASN A 299 -10.97 -19.85 12.70
N TRP A 300 -11.11 -20.32 13.94
CA TRP A 300 -10.10 -20.10 14.98
C TRP A 300 -8.84 -20.94 14.77
N GLY A 301 -8.98 -22.21 14.37
CA GLY A 301 -7.83 -23.06 14.05
C GLY A 301 -7.01 -22.51 12.90
N ARG A 302 -7.65 -22.04 11.83
CA ARG A 302 -6.99 -21.42 10.68
C ARG A 302 -6.36 -20.07 11.02
N LEU A 303 -7.06 -19.22 11.74
CA LEU A 303 -6.51 -17.93 12.17
C LEU A 303 -5.29 -18.13 13.07
N LYS A 304 -5.40 -18.92 14.14
CA LYS A 304 -4.34 -19.19 15.10
C LYS A 304 -3.08 -19.77 14.46
N ASN A 305 -3.25 -20.76 13.58
CA ASN A 305 -2.11 -21.57 13.10
C ASN A 305 -1.54 -21.12 11.75
N ARG A 306 -2.29 -20.29 10.97
CA ARG A 306 -1.87 -19.98 9.59
C ARG A 306 -1.87 -18.48 9.26
N GLN A 307 -2.86 -17.69 9.70
CA GLN A 307 -3.01 -16.29 9.27
C GLN A 307 -2.42 -15.29 10.27
N LEU A 308 -2.70 -15.46 11.57
CA LEU A 308 -2.29 -14.48 12.58
C LEU A 308 -0.78 -14.47 12.84
N PRO A 309 -0.06 -15.61 12.91
CA PRO A 309 1.39 -15.58 13.13
C PRO A 309 2.15 -14.81 12.04
N PRO A 310 1.97 -15.08 10.72
CA PRO A 310 2.67 -14.29 9.70
C PRO A 310 2.22 -12.82 9.67
N LEU A 311 0.93 -12.51 9.93
CA LEU A 311 0.45 -11.13 10.03
C LEU A 311 1.15 -10.39 11.16
N ASP A 312 1.17 -10.98 12.36
CA ASP A 312 1.78 -10.41 13.56
C ASP A 312 3.28 -10.12 13.36
N GLU A 313 4.01 -11.12 12.85
CA GLU A 313 5.45 -10.97 12.58
C GLU A 313 5.75 -9.99 11.44
N GLY A 314 5.07 -10.17 10.32
CA GLY A 314 5.36 -9.40 9.11
C GLY A 314 5.03 -7.93 9.26
N VAL A 315 3.84 -7.59 9.80
CA VAL A 315 3.43 -6.18 9.93
C VAL A 315 4.17 -5.49 11.06
N SER A 316 4.36 -6.13 12.23
CA SER A 316 5.18 -5.54 13.30
C SER A 316 6.64 -5.34 12.86
N GLY A 317 7.20 -6.32 12.14
CA GLY A 317 8.53 -6.22 11.54
C GLY A 317 8.63 -5.09 10.52
N LEU A 318 7.62 -4.92 9.66
CA LEU A 318 7.53 -3.84 8.69
C LEU A 318 7.56 -2.46 9.38
N LEU A 319 6.74 -2.26 10.40
CA LEU A 319 6.68 -0.97 11.12
C LEU A 319 8.00 -0.67 11.83
N LYS A 320 8.59 -1.65 12.52
CA LYS A 320 9.92 -1.52 13.16
C LYS A 320 11.03 -1.30 12.13
N GLY A 321 10.99 -2.03 11.02
CA GLY A 321 11.98 -1.93 9.95
C GLY A 321 11.96 -0.57 9.27
N LEU A 322 10.77 -0.04 8.94
CA LEU A 322 10.62 1.31 8.41
C LEU A 322 11.08 2.38 9.41
N GLU A 323 10.74 2.22 10.69
CA GLU A 323 11.15 3.15 11.74
C GLU A 323 12.67 3.18 11.92
N SER A 324 13.32 2.02 12.02
CA SER A 324 14.77 1.91 12.21
C SER A 324 15.59 2.55 11.07
N ARG A 325 14.99 2.67 9.89
CA ARG A 325 15.57 3.33 8.70
C ARG A 325 15.11 4.78 8.53
N GLY A 326 14.30 5.31 9.45
CA GLY A 326 13.73 6.66 9.36
C GLY A 326 12.74 6.83 8.20
N LEU A 327 12.17 5.74 7.69
CA LEU A 327 11.26 5.73 6.56
C LEU A 327 9.78 5.77 6.96
N LEU A 328 9.43 5.43 8.21
CA LEU A 328 8.04 5.31 8.63
C LEU A 328 7.27 6.62 8.44
N GLN A 329 7.86 7.75 8.78
CA GLN A 329 7.22 9.06 8.65
C GLN A 329 7.00 9.50 7.19
N SER A 330 7.71 8.89 6.24
CA SER A 330 7.58 9.18 4.81
C SER A 330 6.95 8.05 4.00
N THR A 331 6.43 7.00 4.67
CA THR A 331 5.80 5.84 4.02
C THR A 331 4.44 5.56 4.67
N VAL A 332 3.37 5.60 3.90
CA VAL A 332 2.04 5.15 4.38
C VAL A 332 1.98 3.64 4.32
N VAL A 333 1.64 3.01 5.42
CA VAL A 333 1.30 1.58 5.47
C VAL A 333 -0.22 1.46 5.64
N TYR A 334 -0.87 0.71 4.76
CA TYR A 334 -2.31 0.47 4.78
C TYR A 334 -2.58 -1.03 4.71
N VAL A 335 -3.32 -1.57 5.67
CA VAL A 335 -3.63 -3.00 5.81
C VAL A 335 -5.13 -3.20 5.87
N THR A 336 -5.70 -4.01 4.98
CA THR A 336 -7.12 -4.36 4.99
C THR A 336 -7.41 -5.63 4.20
N GLY A 337 -8.58 -6.23 4.43
CA GLY A 337 -9.20 -7.18 3.51
C GLY A 337 -10.41 -6.55 2.83
N GLU A 338 -11.12 -7.34 2.04
CA GLU A 338 -12.26 -6.87 1.25
C GLU A 338 -13.56 -6.66 2.05
N PHE A 339 -13.70 -7.30 3.19
CA PHE A 339 -14.81 -7.17 4.15
C PHE A 339 -14.47 -7.89 5.47
N GLY A 340 -15.31 -7.74 6.49
CA GLY A 340 -15.23 -8.49 7.72
C GLY A 340 -15.95 -9.84 7.65
N ARG A 341 -16.14 -10.47 8.81
CA ARG A 341 -16.86 -11.75 8.96
C ARG A 341 -18.08 -11.60 9.84
N THR A 342 -19.08 -12.48 9.62
CA THR A 342 -20.33 -12.43 10.42
C THR A 342 -20.03 -12.46 11.91
N PRO A 343 -20.57 -11.51 12.69
CA PRO A 343 -20.45 -11.55 14.15
C PRO A 343 -21.03 -12.83 14.73
N LYS A 344 -22.20 -13.25 14.28
CA LYS A 344 -22.79 -14.52 14.68
C LYS A 344 -22.04 -15.67 14.01
N ILE A 345 -21.55 -16.59 14.84
CA ILE A 345 -20.81 -17.79 14.44
C ILE A 345 -21.75 -18.72 13.71
N ASN A 346 -21.33 -19.27 12.59
CA ASN A 346 -22.06 -20.32 11.90
C ASN A 346 -21.78 -21.70 12.55
N SER A 347 -22.70 -22.65 12.41
CA SER A 347 -22.57 -24.00 12.95
C SER A 347 -22.22 -25.03 11.89
N ARG A 348 -21.48 -24.64 10.84
CA ARG A 348 -21.14 -25.56 9.73
C ARG A 348 -20.17 -26.66 10.19
N PRO A 349 -20.45 -27.92 9.87
CA PRO A 349 -19.50 -29.00 10.10
C PRO A 349 -18.29 -28.89 9.13
N PRO A 350 -17.09 -29.43 9.47
CA PRO A 350 -16.79 -30.11 10.73
C PRO A 350 -16.50 -29.16 11.91
N SER A 351 -16.24 -27.90 11.67
CA SER A 351 -15.91 -26.88 12.67
C SER A 351 -16.54 -25.55 12.33
N PRO A 352 -17.02 -24.79 13.35
CA PRO A 352 -17.68 -23.53 13.13
C PRO A 352 -16.74 -22.48 12.53
N GLY A 353 -17.35 -21.50 11.87
CA GLY A 353 -16.63 -20.39 11.27
C GLY A 353 -17.49 -19.14 11.18
N ARG A 354 -17.08 -18.22 10.32
CA ARG A 354 -17.79 -16.98 10.07
C ARG A 354 -17.94 -16.73 8.57
N ASP A 355 -19.12 -16.28 8.15
CA ASP A 355 -19.43 -15.99 6.76
C ASP A 355 -19.05 -14.56 6.36
N HIS A 356 -19.24 -14.16 5.10
CA HIS A 356 -18.93 -12.82 4.61
C HIS A 356 -19.80 -11.76 5.28
N TYR A 357 -19.19 -10.67 5.74
CA TYR A 357 -19.91 -9.59 6.38
C TYR A 357 -19.31 -8.22 6.06
N PRO A 358 -19.81 -7.53 5.03
CA PRO A 358 -19.25 -6.24 4.62
C PRO A 358 -19.73 -5.05 5.50
N ARG A 359 -20.67 -5.27 6.39
CA ARG A 359 -21.27 -4.18 7.19
C ARG A 359 -20.43 -3.74 8.38
N ASN A 360 -19.39 -4.49 8.71
CA ASN A 360 -18.41 -4.10 9.71
C ASN A 360 -17.08 -4.79 9.42
N MET A 361 -16.02 -4.01 9.32
CA MET A 361 -14.67 -4.49 9.13
C MET A 361 -13.67 -3.53 9.77
N PHE A 362 -12.41 -3.93 9.86
CA PHE A 362 -11.32 -3.07 10.30
C PHE A 362 -10.38 -2.72 9.15
N MET A 363 -9.67 -1.62 9.32
CA MET A 363 -8.53 -1.23 8.49
C MET A 363 -7.43 -0.68 9.38
N LEU A 364 -6.16 -0.89 9.03
CA LEU A 364 -5.02 -0.33 9.76
C LEU A 364 -4.30 0.68 8.89
N MET A 365 -3.89 1.80 9.48
CA MET A 365 -3.04 2.78 8.81
C MET A 365 -1.88 3.20 9.72
N ALA A 366 -0.70 3.38 9.13
CA ALA A 366 0.51 3.81 9.83
C ALA A 366 1.39 4.70 8.96
N GLY A 367 2.24 5.47 9.57
CA GLY A 367 3.25 6.28 8.89
C GLY A 367 2.69 7.37 7.97
N GLY A 368 3.55 8.05 7.22
CA GLY A 368 3.13 9.07 6.24
C GLY A 368 2.33 10.24 6.86
N GLY A 369 2.54 10.55 8.14
CA GLY A 369 1.80 11.57 8.87
C GLY A 369 0.51 11.07 9.52
N VAL A 370 0.19 9.78 9.41
CA VAL A 370 -0.89 9.14 10.19
C VAL A 370 -0.47 9.06 11.65
N LYS A 371 -1.33 9.48 12.55
CA LYS A 371 -1.12 9.41 14.00
C LYS A 371 -1.28 7.95 14.46
N GLY A 372 -0.28 7.44 15.17
CA GLY A 372 -0.36 6.11 15.77
C GLY A 372 -0.98 6.12 17.16
N GLY A 373 -1.19 4.93 17.74
CA GLY A 373 -1.64 4.78 19.13
C GLY A 373 -3.11 5.11 19.36
N GLN A 374 -3.96 4.95 18.36
CA GLN A 374 -5.39 5.28 18.49
C GLN A 374 -6.31 4.27 17.79
N VAL A 375 -7.55 4.27 18.21
CA VAL A 375 -8.66 3.57 17.55
C VAL A 375 -9.67 4.62 17.11
N ILE A 376 -10.03 4.62 15.84
CA ILE A 376 -11.06 5.49 15.27
C ILE A 376 -12.28 4.65 14.92
N GLY A 377 -13.45 5.08 15.34
CA GLY A 377 -14.70 4.35 15.16
C GLY A 377 -14.91 3.27 16.22
N LYS A 378 -16.14 2.78 16.31
CA LYS A 378 -16.60 1.77 17.27
C LYS A 378 -17.72 0.96 16.64
N SER A 379 -17.72 -0.34 16.85
CA SER A 379 -18.87 -1.19 16.57
C SER A 379 -19.73 -1.44 17.82
N ASP A 380 -20.95 -1.89 17.60
CA ASP A 380 -21.88 -2.24 18.67
C ASP A 380 -21.36 -3.40 19.56
N GLU A 381 -22.06 -3.72 20.62
CA GLU A 381 -21.68 -4.75 21.61
C GLU A 381 -21.51 -6.16 21.00
N LYS A 382 -22.12 -6.42 19.85
CA LYS A 382 -22.03 -7.69 19.12
C LYS A 382 -21.13 -7.61 17.89
N GLY A 383 -20.52 -6.46 17.62
CA GLY A 383 -19.67 -6.26 16.44
C GLY A 383 -20.44 -6.26 15.12
N THR A 384 -21.76 -5.99 15.14
CA THR A 384 -22.61 -6.07 13.94
C THR A 384 -22.56 -4.84 13.07
N PHE A 385 -22.61 -3.65 13.68
CA PHE A 385 -22.64 -2.38 12.94
C PHE A 385 -21.77 -1.33 13.61
N PRO A 386 -21.29 -0.35 12.88
CA PRO A 386 -20.71 0.84 13.50
C PRO A 386 -21.79 1.54 14.36
N VAL A 387 -21.40 1.98 15.55
CA VAL A 387 -22.31 2.70 16.48
C VAL A 387 -22.68 4.07 15.90
N ASP A 388 -21.72 4.71 15.21
CA ASP A 388 -21.90 5.96 14.50
C ASP A 388 -22.11 5.71 13.00
N LYS A 389 -22.02 6.76 12.18
CA LYS A 389 -22.16 6.66 10.73
C LYS A 389 -21.22 5.62 10.10
N GLY A 390 -20.08 5.33 10.75
CA GLY A 390 -19.00 4.51 10.18
C GLY A 390 -18.25 5.22 9.06
N HIS A 391 -17.21 4.57 8.56
CA HIS A 391 -16.44 5.05 7.41
C HIS A 391 -16.63 4.10 6.23
N SER A 392 -16.61 4.64 5.02
CA SER A 392 -16.62 3.85 3.80
C SER A 392 -15.19 3.58 3.29
N PRO A 393 -14.97 2.58 2.43
CA PRO A 393 -13.69 2.44 1.72
C PRO A 393 -13.29 3.68 0.91
N ASP A 394 -14.26 4.49 0.43
CA ASP A 394 -14.01 5.78 -0.23
C ASP A 394 -13.37 6.79 0.74
N ASP A 395 -13.85 6.88 1.98
CA ASP A 395 -13.30 7.78 3.00
C ASP A 395 -11.86 7.40 3.35
N VAL A 396 -11.60 6.09 3.48
CA VAL A 396 -10.25 5.58 3.73
C VAL A 396 -9.34 5.85 2.53
N ALA A 397 -9.84 5.70 1.29
CA ALA A 397 -9.12 6.02 0.08
C ALA A 397 -8.77 7.50 -0.02
N ALA A 398 -9.72 8.39 0.26
CA ALA A 398 -9.48 9.83 0.29
C ALA A 398 -8.41 10.20 1.32
N SER A 399 -8.44 9.56 2.50
CA SER A 399 -7.45 9.75 3.57
C SER A 399 -6.08 9.21 3.17
N PHE A 400 -6.03 8.05 2.52
CA PHE A 400 -4.81 7.45 2.00
C PHE A 400 -4.13 8.38 0.96
N TYR A 401 -4.89 8.89 0.00
CA TYR A 401 -4.38 9.84 -0.99
C TYR A 401 -3.96 11.16 -0.36
N HIS A 402 -4.69 11.65 0.65
CA HIS A 402 -4.32 12.85 1.41
C HIS A 402 -2.93 12.71 2.05
N ALA A 403 -2.63 11.58 2.69
CA ALA A 403 -1.31 11.31 3.27
C ALA A 403 -0.19 11.38 2.22
N LEU A 404 -0.47 10.96 0.98
CA LEU A 404 0.44 11.02 -0.16
C LEU A 404 0.48 12.39 -0.86
N GLY A 405 -0.30 13.36 -0.40
CA GLY A 405 -0.43 14.67 -1.05
C GLY A 405 -1.07 14.60 -2.44
N ILE A 406 -1.88 13.56 -2.69
CA ILE A 406 -2.67 13.42 -3.92
C ILE A 406 -4.07 13.94 -3.62
N ASP A 407 -4.56 14.84 -4.45
CA ASP A 407 -5.93 15.34 -4.38
C ASP A 407 -6.88 14.25 -4.90
N ALA A 408 -7.65 13.64 -3.98
CA ALA A 408 -8.60 12.58 -4.29
C ALA A 408 -9.77 13.06 -5.18
N THR A 409 -10.03 14.39 -5.25
CA THR A 409 -11.07 14.98 -6.10
C THR A 409 -10.61 15.28 -7.52
N LYS A 410 -9.32 15.09 -7.80
CA LYS A 410 -8.74 15.28 -9.13
C LYS A 410 -9.40 14.34 -10.15
N GLU A 411 -9.65 14.86 -11.34
CA GLU A 411 -10.22 14.09 -12.44
C GLU A 411 -9.16 13.58 -13.42
N TYR A 412 -9.36 12.36 -13.89
CA TYR A 412 -8.62 11.76 -15.01
C TYR A 412 -9.56 11.57 -16.19
N GLN A 413 -9.03 11.75 -17.40
CA GLN A 413 -9.75 11.44 -18.63
C GLN A 413 -9.63 9.95 -18.95
N THR A 414 -10.76 9.30 -19.23
CA THR A 414 -10.76 7.95 -19.82
C THR A 414 -10.35 8.00 -21.28
N ASN A 415 -10.10 6.84 -21.89
CA ASN A 415 -9.74 6.72 -23.32
C ASN A 415 -10.80 7.31 -24.27
N ILE A 416 -12.03 7.48 -23.80
CA ILE A 416 -13.14 8.08 -24.56
C ILE A 416 -13.42 9.53 -24.16
N GLY A 417 -12.50 10.17 -23.42
CA GLY A 417 -12.62 11.56 -23.00
C GLY A 417 -13.61 11.82 -21.84
N ARG A 418 -14.06 10.79 -21.11
CA ARG A 418 -14.94 10.98 -19.95
C ARG A 418 -14.10 11.30 -18.71
N PRO A 419 -14.37 12.42 -18.00
CA PRO A 419 -13.71 12.73 -16.75
C PRO A 419 -14.19 11.81 -15.63
N ILE A 420 -13.26 11.27 -14.85
CA ILE A 420 -13.50 10.38 -13.70
C ILE A 420 -12.66 10.87 -12.53
N THR A 421 -13.30 11.18 -11.42
CA THR A 421 -12.65 11.54 -10.15
C THR A 421 -11.86 10.35 -9.59
N ILE A 422 -10.70 10.60 -9.00
CA ILE A 422 -9.86 9.53 -8.38
C ILE A 422 -10.66 8.79 -7.32
N VAL A 423 -11.31 9.52 -6.40
CA VAL A 423 -12.28 8.96 -5.44
C VAL A 423 -13.57 9.76 -5.57
N ARG A 424 -14.69 9.07 -5.80
CA ARG A 424 -15.95 9.73 -6.11
C ARG A 424 -16.58 10.43 -4.92
N ASP A 425 -16.74 9.72 -3.80
CA ASP A 425 -17.60 10.13 -2.69
C ASP A 425 -16.87 10.17 -1.33
N GLY A 426 -15.52 10.06 -1.33
CA GLY A 426 -14.72 9.93 -0.11
C GLY A 426 -14.44 11.27 0.58
N HIS A 427 -14.44 11.23 1.90
CA HIS A 427 -14.07 12.34 2.77
C HIS A 427 -12.84 11.97 3.60
N ILE A 428 -11.95 12.92 3.80
CA ILE A 428 -10.76 12.71 4.62
C ILE A 428 -11.18 12.49 6.08
N ILE A 429 -10.76 11.37 6.65
CA ILE A 429 -10.89 11.06 8.08
C ILE A 429 -9.82 11.87 8.81
N ARG A 430 -10.20 13.06 9.31
CA ARG A 430 -9.25 14.02 9.87
C ARG A 430 -8.56 13.53 11.11
N GLU A 431 -9.23 12.71 11.91
CA GLU A 431 -8.71 12.08 13.12
C GLU A 431 -7.45 11.23 12.88
N LEU A 432 -7.24 10.77 11.65
CA LEU A 432 -6.00 10.08 11.26
C LEU A 432 -4.77 11.00 11.32
N PHE A 433 -4.94 12.31 11.23
CA PHE A 433 -3.85 13.29 11.04
C PHE A 433 -3.81 14.38 12.12
N ALA A 434 -4.79 14.41 13.02
CA ALA A 434 -4.97 15.44 14.05
C ALA A 434 -4.14 15.16 15.31
#